data_efdfbf807ac670f6a41ea9b1b08311e5
#
_entry.id   efdfbf807ac670f6a41ea9b1b08311e5
#
_cell.length_a   1.000
_cell.length_b   1.000
_cell.length_c   1.000
_cell.angle_alpha   90.00
_cell.angle_beta   90.00
_cell.angle_gamma   90.00
#
_symmetry.space_group_name_H-M   'P 1'
#
loop_
_entity.id
_entity.type
_entity.pdbx_description
1 polymer ?
#
loop_
_entity_poly.entity_id
_entity_poly.type
_entity_poly.pdbx_seq_one_letter_code
_entity_poly.pdbx_strand_id
1 'polypeptide(L)'
;MTLDEALHYIHSVCWKGSVPGLERISALLDKMGHPERKLKFIHVTGTNGKGSTCAMLASMFTKAGYKTGLYTSPFLIRFNERIQIDGVQISDEEICRITEYIKPLADSIFEQPTEFEMVTALGFEYFAHQGCDLVVCEVGMGGEFDATNVILPPEAAVICNIGLDHTEVLGDTLEKIAATKSGIIKPGCDAVIYREQPSVEAVIEDRCKAVGAKLHKADFADIHLLSHDLTGQIFDWERFKRLKLPLLGDHQLHNAAVALTTATVMQQRGWKLTDDDIREGLASVRWPGRFDVRRSDPLFIIDGGHNPQCIQALVKNIQDYLPGRPLTILTGVLADKDYNCMYRNVEPYAKEFITITPGNPRALNAQDLAAYLSQFGKPVTACDQVADGVRLAVEHAGKDGVVLCYGSLYMIGEIEAGLAQL
;
A
#
# COMPACT_ATOMS: atom_id res chain seq x y z
N MET A 1 13.66 10.82 -24.45
CA MET A 1 12.66 9.76 -24.76
C MET A 1 11.27 10.23 -24.39
N THR A 2 10.22 9.63 -24.98
CA THR A 2 8.84 9.86 -24.56
C THR A 2 8.52 9.06 -23.29
N LEU A 3 7.40 9.37 -22.62
CA LEU A 3 6.96 8.59 -21.45
C LEU A 3 6.73 7.12 -21.80
N ASP A 4 6.09 6.85 -22.94
CA ASP A 4 5.83 5.48 -23.39
C ASP A 4 7.12 4.70 -23.62
N GLU A 5 8.15 5.34 -24.21
CA GLU A 5 9.47 4.73 -24.38
C GLU A 5 10.16 4.46 -23.03
N ALA A 6 10.03 5.38 -22.06
CA ALA A 6 10.59 5.24 -20.72
C ALA A 6 9.92 4.08 -19.98
N LEU A 7 8.60 4.05 -19.95
CA LEU A 7 7.82 2.98 -19.31
C LEU A 7 8.03 1.64 -20.01
N HIS A 8 8.08 1.62 -21.35
CA HIS A 8 8.38 0.40 -22.10
C HIS A 8 9.77 -0.17 -21.72
N TYR A 9 10.78 0.69 -21.59
CA TYR A 9 12.10 0.26 -21.15
C TYR A 9 12.08 -0.30 -19.72
N ILE A 10 11.45 0.40 -18.77
CA ILE A 10 11.31 -0.04 -17.37
C ILE A 10 10.60 -1.39 -17.31
N HIS A 11 9.51 -1.56 -18.04
CA HIS A 11 8.72 -2.80 -18.05
C HIS A 11 9.33 -3.92 -18.91
N SER A 12 10.31 -3.63 -19.76
CA SER A 12 10.92 -4.62 -20.66
C SER A 12 11.56 -5.81 -19.91
N VAL A 13 11.88 -5.65 -18.63
CA VAL A 13 12.45 -6.69 -17.76
C VAL A 13 11.46 -7.25 -16.75
N CYS A 14 10.16 -6.93 -16.85
CA CYS A 14 9.12 -7.42 -15.92
C CYS A 14 8.98 -8.96 -15.93
N TRP A 15 9.35 -9.63 -17.04
CA TRP A 15 9.36 -11.08 -17.17
C TRP A 15 10.27 -11.80 -16.17
N LYS A 16 11.27 -11.09 -15.61
CA LYS A 16 12.15 -11.63 -14.55
C LYS A 16 11.40 -11.87 -13.24
N GLY A 17 10.23 -11.23 -13.07
CA GLY A 17 9.46 -11.27 -11.82
C GLY A 17 10.23 -10.67 -10.65
N SER A 18 9.89 -11.11 -9.44
CA SER A 18 10.58 -10.72 -8.21
C SER A 18 11.76 -11.68 -8.00
N VAL A 19 12.98 -11.16 -8.13
CA VAL A 19 14.23 -11.90 -7.90
C VAL A 19 14.89 -11.33 -6.65
N PRO A 20 14.83 -12.03 -5.48
CA PRO A 20 15.47 -11.58 -4.26
C PRO A 20 16.97 -11.37 -4.42
N GLY A 21 17.53 -10.38 -3.70
CA GLY A 21 18.95 -10.06 -3.70
C GLY A 21 19.20 -8.57 -3.87
N LEU A 22 20.32 -8.08 -3.38
CA LEU A 22 20.68 -6.65 -3.40
C LEU A 22 21.81 -6.35 -4.39
N GLU A 23 22.41 -7.36 -5.01
CA GLU A 23 23.62 -7.23 -5.82
C GLU A 23 23.39 -6.35 -7.06
N ARG A 24 22.27 -6.59 -7.77
CA ARG A 24 21.94 -5.88 -9.03
C ARG A 24 21.61 -4.41 -8.77
N ILE A 25 20.75 -4.14 -7.78
CA ILE A 25 20.42 -2.75 -7.40
C ILE A 25 21.63 -2.02 -6.86
N SER A 26 22.48 -2.68 -6.06
CA SER A 26 23.72 -2.10 -5.56
C SER A 26 24.67 -1.75 -6.70
N ALA A 27 24.86 -2.63 -7.68
CA ALA A 27 25.68 -2.37 -8.85
C ALA A 27 25.16 -1.18 -9.68
N LEU A 28 23.84 -1.00 -9.77
CA LEU A 28 23.24 0.14 -10.44
C LEU A 28 23.49 1.44 -9.65
N LEU A 29 23.23 1.44 -8.34
CA LEU A 29 23.43 2.61 -7.48
C LEU A 29 24.92 3.02 -7.37
N ASP A 30 25.86 2.05 -7.39
CA ASP A 30 27.29 2.32 -7.50
C ASP A 30 27.62 3.18 -8.74
N LYS A 31 27.07 2.79 -9.91
CA LYS A 31 27.25 3.54 -11.16
C LYS A 31 26.54 4.90 -11.15
N MET A 32 25.47 5.05 -10.38
CA MET A 32 24.73 6.30 -10.21
C MET A 32 25.36 7.25 -9.16
N GLY A 33 26.41 6.82 -8.45
CA GLY A 33 27.08 7.61 -7.42
C GLY A 33 26.33 7.67 -6.09
N HIS A 34 25.58 6.63 -5.77
CA HIS A 34 24.88 6.41 -4.49
C HIS A 34 23.89 7.51 -4.09
N PRO A 35 22.86 7.80 -4.90
CA PRO A 35 21.87 8.81 -4.54
C PRO A 35 21.15 8.50 -3.22
N GLU A 36 20.96 7.21 -2.88
CA GLU A 36 20.35 6.75 -1.64
C GLU A 36 21.10 7.17 -0.39
N ARG A 37 22.43 7.38 -0.46
CA ARG A 37 23.25 7.79 0.70
C ARG A 37 23.08 9.26 1.06
N LYS A 38 22.46 10.05 0.19
CA LYS A 38 22.18 11.48 0.42
C LYS A 38 20.83 11.67 1.15
N LEU A 39 20.08 10.62 1.37
CA LEU A 39 18.71 10.64 1.86
C LEU A 39 18.60 10.03 3.26
N LYS A 40 17.60 10.48 4.02
CA LYS A 40 17.18 9.87 5.27
C LYS A 40 15.85 9.16 5.05
N PHE A 41 15.65 8.02 5.72
CA PHE A 41 14.50 7.17 5.46
C PHE A 41 13.71 6.81 6.72
N ILE A 42 12.40 6.76 6.60
CA ILE A 42 11.52 5.88 7.37
C ILE A 42 11.21 4.71 6.44
N HIS A 43 11.62 3.50 6.80
CA HIS A 43 11.50 2.30 5.97
C HIS A 43 10.38 1.41 6.49
N VAL A 44 9.37 1.15 5.68
CA VAL A 44 8.10 0.55 6.11
C VAL A 44 7.85 -0.77 5.40
N THR A 45 7.75 -1.86 6.17
CA THR A 45 7.34 -3.18 5.68
C THR A 45 6.09 -3.69 6.39
N GLY A 46 5.56 -4.81 5.96
CA GLY A 46 4.38 -5.48 6.51
C GLY A 46 3.70 -6.32 5.44
N THR A 47 2.72 -7.12 5.82
CA THR A 47 1.83 -7.77 4.86
C THR A 47 0.76 -6.77 4.43
N ASN A 48 0.02 -6.21 5.38
CA ASN A 48 -1.02 -5.21 5.14
C ASN A 48 -0.67 -3.90 5.86
N GLY A 49 -1.29 -2.78 5.46
CA GLY A 49 -1.16 -1.49 6.11
C GLY A 49 0.04 -0.64 5.70
N LYS A 50 1.02 -1.16 4.95
CA LYS A 50 2.24 -0.44 4.53
C LYS A 50 1.93 0.92 3.92
N GLY A 51 1.24 0.94 2.78
CA GLY A 51 0.96 2.16 2.03
C GLY A 51 0.16 3.18 2.83
N SER A 52 -0.87 2.74 3.61
CA SER A 52 -1.63 3.64 4.49
C SER A 52 -0.75 4.27 5.56
N THR A 53 0.13 3.48 6.20
CA THR A 53 1.08 3.98 7.21
C THR A 53 2.10 4.94 6.58
N CYS A 54 2.62 4.62 5.38
CA CYS A 54 3.51 5.50 4.63
C CYS A 54 2.83 6.85 4.31
N ALA A 55 1.59 6.82 3.83
CA ALA A 55 0.84 8.03 3.49
C ALA A 55 0.59 8.90 4.73
N MET A 56 0.22 8.31 5.87
CA MET A 56 0.04 9.04 7.14
C MET A 56 1.34 9.71 7.58
N LEU A 57 2.46 8.97 7.57
CA LEU A 57 3.77 9.49 7.94
C LEU A 57 4.22 10.61 6.98
N ALA A 58 4.15 10.39 5.67
CA ALA A 58 4.53 11.42 4.70
C ALA A 58 3.70 12.70 4.88
N SER A 59 2.39 12.57 5.12
CA SER A 59 1.51 13.71 5.38
C SER A 59 1.92 14.49 6.63
N MET A 60 2.29 13.81 7.74
CA MET A 60 2.74 14.44 8.98
C MET A 60 4.03 15.25 8.77
N PHE A 61 5.03 14.67 8.10
CA PHE A 61 6.31 15.34 7.86
C PHE A 61 6.19 16.49 6.85
N THR A 62 5.35 16.36 5.83
CA THR A 62 5.02 17.46 4.91
C THR A 62 4.37 18.63 5.67
N LYS A 63 3.46 18.35 6.62
CA LYS A 63 2.85 19.40 7.47
C LYS A 63 3.86 20.09 8.38
N ALA A 64 4.87 19.37 8.85
CA ALA A 64 5.97 19.94 9.64
C ALA A 64 6.96 20.77 8.79
N GLY A 65 6.73 20.90 7.49
CA GLY A 65 7.53 21.70 6.57
C GLY A 65 8.77 21.00 6.03
N TYR A 66 8.94 19.68 6.24
CA TYR A 66 10.00 18.90 5.58
C TYR A 66 9.63 18.61 4.14
N LYS A 67 10.62 18.71 3.23
CA LYS A 67 10.46 18.20 1.86
C LYS A 67 10.47 16.69 1.89
N THR A 68 9.29 16.11 1.84
CA THR A 68 9.06 14.69 2.14
C THR A 68 8.80 13.88 0.90
N GLY A 69 9.70 12.93 0.60
CA GLY A 69 9.48 11.90 -0.40
C GLY A 69 8.58 10.78 0.10
N LEU A 70 7.72 10.27 -0.77
CA LEU A 70 6.90 9.08 -0.55
C LEU A 70 7.15 8.10 -1.70
N TYR A 71 7.66 6.91 -1.37
CA TYR A 71 7.85 5.80 -2.32
C TYR A 71 6.92 4.66 -1.95
N THR A 72 6.04 4.24 -2.90
CA THR A 72 5.03 3.21 -2.65
C THR A 72 4.84 2.27 -3.84
N SER A 73 4.27 1.07 -3.58
CA SER A 73 3.95 0.09 -4.62
C SER A 73 2.78 -0.83 -4.23
N PRO A 74 2.00 -1.32 -5.21
CA PRO A 74 1.97 -0.90 -6.60
C PRO A 74 1.26 0.46 -6.78
N PHE A 75 1.23 1.00 -7.98
CA PHE A 75 0.35 2.13 -8.34
C PHE A 75 -1.07 1.61 -8.65
N LEU A 76 -2.06 2.50 -8.59
CA LEU A 76 -3.46 2.18 -8.87
C LEU A 76 -3.90 2.60 -10.28
N ILE A 77 -3.53 3.81 -10.70
CA ILE A 77 -3.96 4.41 -11.97
C ILE A 77 -2.75 4.73 -12.85
N ARG A 78 -1.76 5.43 -12.28
CA ARG A 78 -0.58 5.92 -13.02
C ARG A 78 0.72 5.52 -12.34
N PHE A 79 1.71 5.16 -13.14
CA PHE A 79 3.07 4.85 -12.66
C PHE A 79 3.64 5.91 -11.71
N ASN A 80 3.35 7.18 -11.97
CA ASN A 80 3.80 8.35 -11.21
C ASN A 80 3.42 8.31 -9.73
N GLU A 81 2.34 7.61 -9.36
CA GLU A 81 1.87 7.47 -7.97
C GLU A 81 2.91 6.83 -7.04
N ARG A 82 3.82 6.03 -7.62
CA ARG A 82 4.88 5.34 -6.87
C ARG A 82 5.87 6.30 -6.21
N ILE A 83 6.02 7.52 -6.76
CA ILE A 83 7.05 8.47 -6.40
C ILE A 83 6.43 9.85 -6.25
N GLN A 84 6.35 10.33 -5.03
CA GLN A 84 5.72 11.62 -4.72
C GLN A 84 6.65 12.47 -3.83
N ILE A 85 6.55 13.79 -3.94
CA ILE A 85 7.16 14.73 -3.01
C ILE A 85 6.05 15.68 -2.54
N ASP A 86 5.87 15.79 -1.23
CA ASP A 86 4.85 16.65 -0.60
C ASP A 86 3.43 16.40 -1.14
N GLY A 87 3.11 15.13 -1.47
CA GLY A 87 1.85 14.72 -2.05
C GLY A 87 1.69 14.97 -3.55
N VAL A 88 2.72 15.51 -4.21
CA VAL A 88 2.75 15.72 -5.67
C VAL A 88 3.52 14.59 -6.35
N GLN A 89 2.87 13.93 -7.30
CA GLN A 89 3.47 12.84 -8.08
C GLN A 89 4.62 13.35 -8.95
N ILE A 90 5.64 12.51 -9.18
CA ILE A 90 6.71 12.78 -10.14
C ILE A 90 6.12 13.10 -11.52
N SER A 91 6.68 14.09 -12.21
CA SER A 91 6.22 14.45 -13.53
C SER A 91 6.69 13.45 -14.60
N ASP A 92 5.98 13.41 -15.73
CA ASP A 92 6.33 12.57 -16.88
C ASP A 92 7.71 12.93 -17.42
N GLU A 93 8.07 14.23 -17.42
CA GLU A 93 9.37 14.73 -17.84
C GLU A 93 10.51 14.23 -16.94
N GLU A 94 10.29 14.20 -15.64
CA GLU A 94 11.30 13.69 -14.69
C GLU A 94 11.46 12.17 -14.82
N ILE A 95 10.40 11.41 -15.04
CA ILE A 95 10.50 9.97 -15.35
C ILE A 95 11.37 9.77 -16.60
N CYS A 96 11.07 10.51 -17.67
CA CYS A 96 11.83 10.43 -18.92
C CYS A 96 13.30 10.77 -18.70
N ARG A 97 13.59 11.91 -18.08
CA ARG A 97 14.95 12.41 -17.81
C ARG A 97 15.77 11.39 -17.01
N ILE A 98 15.20 10.87 -15.93
CA ILE A 98 15.91 9.93 -15.05
C ILE A 98 16.07 8.57 -15.74
N THR A 99 15.08 8.11 -16.50
CA THR A 99 15.20 6.86 -17.26
C THR A 99 16.27 6.97 -18.33
N GLU A 100 16.39 8.09 -19.05
CA GLU A 100 17.50 8.36 -19.99
C GLU A 100 18.88 8.30 -19.32
N TYR A 101 18.97 8.81 -18.09
CA TYR A 101 20.20 8.75 -17.30
C TYR A 101 20.54 7.32 -16.84
N ILE A 102 19.54 6.58 -16.31
CA ILE A 102 19.74 5.25 -15.74
C ILE A 102 19.98 4.19 -16.84
N LYS A 103 19.29 4.30 -17.99
CA LYS A 103 19.31 3.30 -19.05
C LYS A 103 20.71 2.83 -19.46
N PRO A 104 21.68 3.70 -19.86
CA PRO A 104 23.00 3.24 -20.26
C PRO A 104 23.79 2.61 -19.10
N LEU A 105 23.52 3.02 -17.86
CA LEU A 105 24.14 2.44 -16.66
C LEU A 105 23.62 1.03 -16.42
N ALA A 106 22.30 0.83 -16.46
CA ALA A 106 21.66 -0.46 -16.28
C ALA A 106 22.04 -1.44 -17.41
N ASP A 107 22.04 -0.99 -18.67
CA ASP A 107 22.44 -1.80 -19.83
C ASP A 107 23.91 -2.29 -19.76
N SER A 108 24.76 -1.59 -19.01
CA SER A 108 26.17 -1.95 -18.81
C SER A 108 26.41 -2.99 -17.70
N ILE A 109 25.36 -3.40 -16.98
CA ILE A 109 25.45 -4.38 -15.89
C ILE A 109 25.17 -5.78 -16.48
N PHE A 110 26.05 -6.75 -16.19
CA PHE A 110 25.92 -8.10 -16.72
C PHE A 110 24.59 -8.78 -16.36
N GLU A 111 24.21 -8.71 -15.07
CA GLU A 111 22.87 -9.09 -14.60
C GLU A 111 22.02 -7.81 -14.52
N GLN A 112 21.28 -7.52 -15.59
CA GLN A 112 20.41 -6.35 -15.63
C GLN A 112 19.47 -6.31 -14.43
N PRO A 113 19.27 -5.12 -13.83
CA PRO A 113 18.29 -4.91 -12.75
C PRO A 113 16.89 -5.35 -13.18
N THR A 114 16.09 -5.80 -12.23
CA THR A 114 14.66 -6.07 -12.40
C THR A 114 13.89 -4.75 -12.55
N GLU A 115 12.63 -4.84 -12.99
CA GLU A 115 11.74 -3.68 -13.06
C GLU A 115 11.68 -2.92 -11.72
N PHE A 116 11.47 -3.64 -10.61
CA PHE A 116 11.34 -3.02 -9.30
C PHE A 116 12.65 -2.37 -8.83
N GLU A 117 13.79 -2.96 -9.14
CA GLU A 117 15.11 -2.38 -8.85
C GLU A 117 15.36 -1.10 -9.64
N MET A 118 14.96 -1.06 -10.92
CA MET A 118 15.04 0.17 -11.73
C MET A 118 14.12 1.28 -11.21
N VAL A 119 12.88 0.94 -10.86
CA VAL A 119 11.93 1.91 -10.28
C VAL A 119 12.43 2.44 -8.94
N THR A 120 13.03 1.59 -8.11
CA THR A 120 13.64 1.99 -6.83
C THR A 120 14.80 2.97 -7.04
N ALA A 121 15.71 2.65 -7.97
CA ALA A 121 16.83 3.53 -8.30
C ALA A 121 16.35 4.88 -8.88
N LEU A 122 15.32 4.86 -9.75
CA LEU A 122 14.70 6.08 -10.29
C LEU A 122 14.12 6.95 -9.16
N GLY A 123 13.41 6.34 -8.20
CA GLY A 123 12.85 7.06 -7.05
C GLY A 123 13.93 7.69 -6.18
N PHE A 124 15.00 6.95 -5.87
CA PHE A 124 16.11 7.48 -5.05
C PHE A 124 16.86 8.61 -5.75
N GLU A 125 17.10 8.51 -7.06
CA GLU A 125 17.68 9.59 -7.85
C GLU A 125 16.79 10.83 -7.84
N TYR A 126 15.49 10.67 -8.04
CA TYR A 126 14.54 11.78 -8.00
C TYR A 126 14.55 12.50 -6.65
N PHE A 127 14.41 11.76 -5.55
CA PHE A 127 14.39 12.34 -4.20
C PHE A 127 15.71 13.05 -3.86
N ALA A 128 16.85 12.44 -4.22
CA ALA A 128 18.17 13.05 -3.98
C ALA A 128 18.39 14.31 -4.83
N HIS A 129 17.99 14.28 -6.11
CA HIS A 129 18.08 15.44 -7.00
C HIS A 129 17.20 16.59 -6.53
N GLN A 130 16.02 16.27 -6.05
CA GLN A 130 15.07 17.25 -5.51
C GLN A 130 15.43 17.73 -4.09
N GLY A 131 16.41 17.11 -3.42
CA GLY A 131 16.85 17.51 -2.07
C GLY A 131 15.81 17.24 -1.00
N CYS A 132 15.19 16.04 -1.01
CA CYS A 132 14.28 15.64 0.06
C CYS A 132 14.99 15.53 1.41
N ASP A 133 14.37 16.07 2.45
CA ASP A 133 14.87 15.96 3.83
C ASP A 133 14.66 14.57 4.41
N LEU A 134 13.55 13.92 4.02
CA LEU A 134 13.13 12.61 4.47
C LEU A 134 12.39 11.87 3.35
N VAL A 135 12.59 10.56 3.26
CA VAL A 135 11.80 9.68 2.37
C VAL A 135 11.09 8.63 3.22
N VAL A 136 9.77 8.57 3.11
CA VAL A 136 8.97 7.46 3.63
C VAL A 136 8.91 6.41 2.52
N CYS A 137 9.58 5.28 2.75
CA CYS A 137 9.83 4.27 1.73
C CYS A 137 9.12 2.95 2.06
N GLU A 138 8.16 2.56 1.24
CA GLU A 138 7.47 1.28 1.32
C GLU A 138 8.33 0.18 0.69
N VAL A 139 8.50 -0.92 1.43
CA VAL A 139 9.08 -2.18 0.92
C VAL A 139 8.12 -2.83 -0.07
N GLY A 140 8.64 -3.27 -1.21
CA GLY A 140 7.83 -3.96 -2.22
C GLY A 140 7.37 -5.33 -1.72
N MET A 141 8.30 -6.18 -1.30
CA MET A 141 8.02 -7.52 -0.79
C MET A 141 9.05 -7.98 0.24
N GLY A 142 8.57 -8.57 1.35
CA GLY A 142 9.47 -9.09 2.39
C GLY A 142 10.16 -7.96 3.17
N GLY A 143 11.46 -7.83 3.04
CA GLY A 143 12.27 -6.82 3.70
C GLY A 143 13.76 -7.00 3.46
N GLU A 144 14.37 -8.08 3.93
CA GLU A 144 15.82 -8.31 3.91
C GLU A 144 16.44 -8.17 2.52
N PHE A 145 15.80 -8.77 1.53
CA PHE A 145 16.28 -8.84 0.14
C PHE A 145 15.49 -7.95 -0.81
N ASP A 146 14.66 -7.05 -0.29
CA ASP A 146 13.94 -6.10 -1.10
C ASP A 146 14.85 -5.00 -1.64
N ALA A 147 14.65 -4.58 -2.88
CA ALA A 147 15.49 -3.57 -3.53
C ALA A 147 15.59 -2.27 -2.71
N THR A 148 14.55 -1.91 -1.97
CA THR A 148 14.57 -0.72 -1.11
C THR A 148 15.53 -0.85 0.07
N ASN A 149 15.93 -2.08 0.45
CA ASN A 149 16.78 -2.32 1.62
C ASN A 149 18.29 -2.08 1.38
N VAL A 150 18.69 -1.56 0.23
CA VAL A 150 20.06 -1.08 -0.04
C VAL A 150 20.44 0.19 0.74
N ILE A 151 19.45 0.89 1.29
CA ILE A 151 19.63 2.15 2.04
C ILE A 151 20.52 1.96 3.27
N LEU A 152 21.16 3.04 3.73
CA LEU A 152 21.80 3.10 5.03
C LEU A 152 20.77 2.86 6.16
N PRO A 153 21.22 2.63 7.43
CA PRO A 153 20.27 2.46 8.52
C PRO A 153 19.21 3.57 8.53
N PRO A 154 17.91 3.21 8.45
CA PRO A 154 16.85 4.22 8.44
C PRO A 154 16.74 4.93 9.80
N GLU A 155 16.13 6.09 9.83
CA GLU A 155 15.78 6.78 11.08
C GLU A 155 14.81 5.91 11.91
N ALA A 156 13.84 5.28 11.23
CA ALA A 156 12.96 4.28 11.82
C ALA A 156 12.66 3.15 10.83
N ALA A 157 12.74 1.91 11.29
CA ALA A 157 12.26 0.72 10.60
C ALA A 157 10.88 0.36 11.13
N VAL A 158 9.86 0.41 10.27
CA VAL A 158 8.46 0.21 10.67
C VAL A 158 7.93 -1.10 10.11
N ILE A 159 7.42 -1.96 10.99
CA ILE A 159 6.80 -3.24 10.60
C ILE A 159 5.31 -3.14 10.90
N CYS A 160 4.51 -3.01 9.85
CA CYS A 160 3.06 -3.06 9.90
C CYS A 160 2.57 -4.50 10.14
N ASN A 161 1.26 -4.74 10.04
CA ASN A 161 0.65 -6.05 10.26
C ASN A 161 1.35 -7.17 9.47
N ILE A 162 1.55 -8.32 10.13
CA ILE A 162 2.08 -9.54 9.54
C ILE A 162 0.95 -10.55 9.34
N GLY A 163 0.88 -11.11 8.14
CA GLY A 163 -0.09 -12.12 7.74
C GLY A 163 0.49 -13.05 6.69
N LEU A 164 -0.22 -14.14 6.41
CA LEU A 164 0.15 -15.07 5.35
C LEU A 164 -0.13 -14.42 3.99
N ASP A 165 0.93 -14.13 3.26
CA ASP A 165 0.92 -13.68 1.87
C ASP A 165 2.29 -13.97 1.25
N HIS A 166 2.34 -14.19 -0.07
CA HIS A 166 3.58 -14.56 -0.78
C HIS A 166 4.33 -15.74 -0.14
N THR A 167 3.59 -16.75 0.34
CA THR A 167 4.13 -17.86 1.14
C THR A 167 5.17 -18.70 0.39
N GLU A 168 5.11 -18.74 -0.94
CA GLU A 168 6.11 -19.41 -1.78
C GLU A 168 7.50 -18.76 -1.70
N VAL A 169 7.56 -17.44 -1.39
CA VAL A 169 8.81 -16.67 -1.35
C VAL A 169 9.23 -16.36 0.09
N LEU A 170 8.28 -15.97 0.94
CA LEU A 170 8.54 -15.47 2.30
C LEU A 170 8.47 -16.56 3.37
N GLY A 171 7.96 -17.75 3.01
CA GLY A 171 7.74 -18.85 3.94
C GLY A 171 6.27 -18.98 4.36
N ASP A 172 5.95 -20.15 4.90
CA ASP A 172 4.61 -20.67 5.15
C ASP A 172 4.13 -20.45 6.59
N THR A 173 4.91 -19.73 7.42
CA THR A 173 4.54 -19.37 8.80
C THR A 173 4.72 -17.87 9.04
N LEU A 174 3.98 -17.34 10.02
CA LEU A 174 4.05 -15.92 10.41
C LEU A 174 5.46 -15.55 10.90
N GLU A 175 6.13 -16.47 11.62
CA GLU A 175 7.47 -16.28 12.14
C GLU A 175 8.52 -16.16 11.01
N LYS A 176 8.42 -16.98 9.95
CA LYS A 176 9.30 -16.89 8.78
C LYS A 176 9.11 -15.56 8.05
N ILE A 177 7.86 -15.16 7.86
CA ILE A 177 7.51 -13.88 7.24
C ILE A 177 8.04 -12.71 8.11
N ALA A 178 7.89 -12.80 9.44
CA ALA A 178 8.41 -11.82 10.38
C ALA A 178 9.95 -11.73 10.30
N ALA A 179 10.65 -12.86 10.22
CA ALA A 179 12.11 -12.91 10.10
C ALA A 179 12.58 -12.16 8.84
N THR A 180 11.99 -12.45 7.68
CA THR A 180 12.33 -11.76 6.42
C THR A 180 12.04 -10.26 6.49
N LYS A 181 10.89 -9.88 7.06
CA LYS A 181 10.52 -8.46 7.20
C LYS A 181 11.42 -7.72 8.18
N SER A 182 11.83 -8.35 9.28
CA SER A 182 12.72 -7.75 10.27
C SER A 182 14.13 -7.46 9.74
N GLY A 183 14.49 -7.97 8.55
CA GLY A 183 15.73 -7.62 7.85
C GLY A 183 15.91 -6.15 7.53
N ILE A 184 14.85 -5.32 7.55
CA ILE A 184 14.96 -3.86 7.42
C ILE A 184 15.48 -3.18 8.68
N ILE A 185 15.48 -3.88 9.83
CA ILE A 185 16.03 -3.35 11.10
C ILE A 185 17.55 -3.45 11.06
N LYS A 186 18.20 -2.30 11.11
CA LYS A 186 19.68 -2.14 10.97
C LYS A 186 20.27 -1.51 12.24
N PRO A 187 21.60 -1.65 12.47
CA PRO A 187 22.25 -1.00 13.60
C PRO A 187 22.03 0.52 13.59
N GLY A 188 21.64 1.09 14.74
CA GLY A 188 21.46 2.54 14.89
C GLY A 188 20.08 3.08 14.53
N CYS A 189 19.17 2.24 13.98
CA CYS A 189 17.77 2.64 13.79
C CYS A 189 16.91 2.32 15.02
N ASP A 190 15.76 2.97 15.13
CA ASP A 190 14.66 2.53 15.98
C ASP A 190 13.72 1.61 15.18
N ALA A 191 13.16 0.58 15.83
CA ALA A 191 12.17 -0.30 15.25
C ALA A 191 10.80 0.00 15.86
N VAL A 192 9.79 0.22 15.00
CA VAL A 192 8.39 0.39 15.41
C VAL A 192 7.57 -0.75 14.85
N ILE A 193 6.79 -1.43 15.69
CA ILE A 193 6.01 -2.58 15.25
C ILE A 193 4.53 -2.46 15.59
N TYR A 194 3.72 -3.03 14.70
CA TYR A 194 2.35 -3.41 14.93
C TYR A 194 2.30 -4.47 16.03
N ARG A 195 1.31 -4.44 16.93
CA ARG A 195 1.13 -5.49 17.94
C ARG A 195 0.68 -6.77 17.26
N GLU A 196 1.41 -7.84 17.51
CA GLU A 196 1.21 -9.14 16.88
C GLU A 196 1.09 -10.26 17.91
N GLN A 197 1.00 -11.48 17.43
CA GLN A 197 1.08 -12.65 18.29
C GLN A 197 2.47 -12.72 18.95
N PRO A 198 2.56 -13.23 20.20
CA PRO A 198 3.83 -13.27 20.95
C PRO A 198 4.99 -13.95 20.21
N SER A 199 4.71 -15.02 19.43
CA SER A 199 5.74 -15.71 18.64
C SER A 199 6.33 -14.84 17.53
N VAL A 200 5.50 -14.02 16.89
CA VAL A 200 5.89 -13.06 15.83
C VAL A 200 6.69 -11.91 16.44
N GLU A 201 6.20 -11.35 17.57
CA GLU A 201 6.92 -10.28 18.28
C GLU A 201 8.30 -10.75 18.75
N ALA A 202 8.43 -11.99 19.25
CA ALA A 202 9.70 -12.55 19.70
C ALA A 202 10.77 -12.59 18.60
N VAL A 203 10.40 -12.94 17.37
CA VAL A 203 11.31 -12.93 16.22
C VAL A 203 11.87 -11.52 15.96
N ILE A 204 11.00 -10.50 16.01
CA ILE A 204 11.40 -9.11 15.78
C ILE A 204 12.24 -8.58 16.95
N GLU A 205 11.87 -8.95 18.20
CA GLU A 205 12.66 -8.59 19.38
C GLU A 205 14.09 -9.16 19.33
N ASP A 206 14.22 -10.42 18.91
CA ASP A 206 15.54 -11.06 18.77
C ASP A 206 16.39 -10.38 17.68
N ARG A 207 15.77 -9.96 16.57
CA ARG A 207 16.46 -9.15 15.56
C ARG A 207 16.91 -7.81 16.15
N CYS A 208 16.04 -7.10 16.86
CA CYS A 208 16.40 -5.83 17.51
C CYS A 208 17.57 -5.99 18.49
N LYS A 209 17.56 -7.04 19.34
CA LYS A 209 18.67 -7.38 20.24
C LYS A 209 19.97 -7.63 19.46
N ALA A 210 19.89 -8.43 18.39
CA ALA A 210 21.06 -8.80 17.59
C ALA A 210 21.75 -7.61 16.95
N VAL A 211 21.01 -6.56 16.53
CA VAL A 211 21.57 -5.37 15.90
C VAL A 211 21.66 -4.16 16.83
N GLY A 212 21.21 -4.27 18.07
CA GLY A 212 21.21 -3.17 19.05
C GLY A 212 20.20 -2.07 18.73
N ALA A 213 19.11 -2.39 18.03
CA ALA A 213 18.03 -1.45 17.73
C ALA A 213 17.05 -1.37 18.91
N LYS A 214 16.52 -0.17 19.16
CA LYS A 214 15.48 0.03 20.18
C LYS A 214 14.12 -0.32 19.59
N LEU A 215 13.36 -1.16 20.30
CA LEU A 215 12.03 -1.60 19.88
C LEU A 215 10.94 -0.75 20.55
N HIS A 216 9.97 -0.29 19.74
CA HIS A 216 8.76 0.38 20.15
C HIS A 216 7.55 -0.39 19.62
N LYS A 217 6.57 -0.67 20.47
CA LYS A 217 5.35 -1.38 20.11
C LYS A 217 4.16 -0.41 20.14
N ALA A 218 3.44 -0.31 19.04
CA ALA A 218 2.22 0.51 19.01
C ALA A 218 1.17 -0.06 20.00
N ASP A 219 0.63 0.78 20.86
CA ASP A 219 -0.39 0.32 21.82
C ASP A 219 -1.80 0.52 21.24
N PHE A 220 -2.46 -0.62 20.97
CA PHE A 220 -3.82 -0.62 20.45
C PHE A 220 -4.89 -0.55 21.53
N ALA A 221 -4.54 -0.86 22.79
CA ALA A 221 -5.49 -0.76 23.91
C ALA A 221 -5.89 0.67 24.22
N ASP A 222 -5.03 1.64 23.86
CA ASP A 222 -5.29 3.08 24.03
C ASP A 222 -6.09 3.70 22.86
N ILE A 223 -6.48 2.90 21.87
CA ILE A 223 -7.36 3.39 20.79
C ILE A 223 -8.79 3.45 21.30
N HIS A 224 -9.34 4.65 21.39
CA HIS A 224 -10.73 4.88 21.78
C HIS A 224 -11.48 5.60 20.65
N LEU A 225 -12.20 4.81 19.82
CA LEU A 225 -13.05 5.35 18.77
C LEU A 225 -14.21 6.14 19.37
N LEU A 226 -14.33 7.43 19.04
CA LEU A 226 -15.37 8.32 19.53
C LEU A 226 -16.56 8.40 18.58
N SER A 227 -16.28 8.49 17.27
CA SER A 227 -17.30 8.49 16.21
C SER A 227 -16.69 8.11 14.87
N HIS A 228 -17.52 7.59 13.99
CA HIS A 228 -17.16 7.31 12.59
C HIS A 228 -18.38 7.51 11.68
N ASP A 229 -18.09 7.88 10.43
CA ASP A 229 -19.03 7.89 9.32
C ASP A 229 -18.25 7.71 8.00
N LEU A 230 -18.96 7.80 6.86
CA LEU A 230 -18.33 7.65 5.54
C LEU A 230 -17.35 8.78 5.16
N THR A 231 -17.20 9.80 6.00
CA THR A 231 -16.25 10.91 5.80
C THR A 231 -14.97 10.77 6.62
N GLY A 232 -14.96 9.87 7.63
CA GLY A 232 -13.81 9.65 8.48
C GLY A 232 -14.15 9.11 9.86
N GLN A 233 -13.12 9.07 10.68
CA GLN A 233 -13.14 8.56 12.05
C GLN A 233 -12.57 9.61 13.01
N ILE A 234 -13.12 9.69 14.21
CA ILE A 234 -12.59 10.52 15.32
C ILE A 234 -12.27 9.59 16.48
N PHE A 235 -11.03 9.64 16.96
CA PHE A 235 -10.55 8.76 18.02
C PHE A 235 -9.57 9.45 18.96
N ASP A 236 -9.41 8.89 20.16
CA ASP A 236 -8.35 9.22 21.11
C ASP A 236 -7.26 8.14 21.02
N TRP A 237 -6.02 8.53 21.23
CA TRP A 237 -4.90 7.62 21.39
C TRP A 237 -3.80 8.25 22.25
N GLU A 238 -3.42 7.58 23.34
CA GLU A 238 -2.45 8.07 24.32
C GLU A 238 -2.71 9.56 24.69
N ARG A 239 -1.70 10.44 24.49
CA ARG A 239 -1.82 11.87 24.74
C ARG A 239 -2.69 12.63 23.73
N PHE A 240 -2.91 12.06 22.57
CA PHE A 240 -3.68 12.71 21.52
C PHE A 240 -5.18 12.49 21.72
N LYS A 241 -5.92 13.60 21.79
CA LYS A 241 -7.38 13.56 21.92
C LYS A 241 -8.05 14.08 20.66
N ARG A 242 -9.16 13.43 20.28
CA ARG A 242 -9.99 13.79 19.12
C ARG A 242 -9.20 13.91 17.82
N LEU A 243 -8.33 12.92 17.54
CA LEU A 243 -7.65 12.80 16.25
C LEU A 243 -8.70 12.55 15.16
N LYS A 244 -8.50 13.18 14.01
CA LYS A 244 -9.32 12.94 12.81
C LYS A 244 -8.53 12.07 11.83
N LEU A 245 -9.17 11.04 11.31
CA LEU A 245 -8.61 10.14 10.30
C LEU A 245 -9.63 9.97 9.16
N PRO A 246 -9.36 10.46 7.95
CA PRO A 246 -10.25 10.28 6.79
C PRO A 246 -10.31 8.84 6.29
N LEU A 247 -9.30 8.01 6.58
CA LEU A 247 -9.29 6.61 6.17
C LEU A 247 -10.23 5.79 7.05
N LEU A 248 -11.06 4.95 6.44
CA LEU A 248 -12.14 4.24 7.10
C LEU A 248 -11.73 2.82 7.54
N GLY A 249 -12.28 2.40 8.67
CA GLY A 249 -12.16 1.05 9.21
C GLY A 249 -11.22 0.95 10.39
N ASP A 250 -11.50 -0.04 11.22
CA ASP A 250 -10.77 -0.32 12.46
C ASP A 250 -9.26 -0.59 12.22
N HIS A 251 -8.94 -1.32 11.15
CA HIS A 251 -7.56 -1.57 10.74
C HIS A 251 -6.77 -0.28 10.42
N GLN A 252 -7.45 0.80 10.01
CA GLN A 252 -6.80 2.09 9.77
C GLN A 252 -6.49 2.83 11.07
N LEU A 253 -7.26 2.60 12.15
CA LEU A 253 -6.91 3.08 13.49
C LEU A 253 -5.64 2.41 14.01
N HIS A 254 -5.49 1.10 13.77
CA HIS A 254 -4.26 0.38 14.09
C HIS A 254 -3.06 0.89 13.28
N ASN A 255 -3.23 1.10 11.97
CA ASN A 255 -2.19 1.71 11.13
C ASN A 255 -1.83 3.12 11.61
N ALA A 256 -2.83 3.91 12.04
CA ALA A 256 -2.61 5.24 12.62
C ALA A 256 -1.83 5.18 13.93
N ALA A 257 -2.11 4.22 14.81
CA ALA A 257 -1.33 4.02 16.04
C ALA A 257 0.14 3.71 15.75
N VAL A 258 0.43 2.89 14.71
CA VAL A 258 1.80 2.63 14.25
C VAL A 258 2.46 3.91 13.73
N ALA A 259 1.74 4.70 12.90
CA ALA A 259 2.24 5.97 12.38
C ALA A 259 2.50 7.00 13.51
N LEU A 260 1.58 7.11 14.49
CA LEU A 260 1.70 7.99 15.65
C LEU A 260 2.88 7.59 16.57
N THR A 261 3.06 6.27 16.79
CA THR A 261 4.23 5.75 17.51
C THR A 261 5.51 6.12 16.77
N THR A 262 5.54 5.93 15.45
CA THR A 262 6.70 6.30 14.62
C THR A 262 6.98 7.80 14.69
N ALA A 263 5.97 8.65 14.56
CA ALA A 263 6.11 10.10 14.69
C ALA A 263 6.68 10.50 16.06
N THR A 264 6.21 9.87 17.15
CA THR A 264 6.74 10.10 18.51
C THR A 264 8.21 9.66 18.63
N VAL A 265 8.59 8.54 18.04
CA VAL A 265 9.99 8.09 17.96
C VAL A 265 10.85 9.10 17.19
N MET A 266 10.36 9.61 16.08
CA MET A 266 11.08 10.62 15.29
C MET A 266 11.26 11.94 16.06
N GLN A 267 10.26 12.37 16.86
CA GLN A 267 10.42 13.50 17.79
C GLN A 267 11.57 13.23 18.79
N GLN A 268 11.62 12.03 19.37
CA GLN A 268 12.68 11.64 20.33
C GLN A 268 14.07 11.60 19.67
N ARG A 269 14.14 11.32 18.36
CA ARG A 269 15.37 11.39 17.56
C ARG A 269 15.77 12.82 17.15
N GLY A 270 15.00 13.82 17.56
CA GLY A 270 15.31 15.23 17.32
C GLY A 270 14.71 15.86 16.06
N TRP A 271 13.81 15.14 15.36
CA TRP A 271 13.05 15.72 14.28
C TRP A 271 12.05 16.76 14.82
N LYS A 272 12.00 17.92 14.19
CA LYS A 272 11.10 19.02 14.58
C LYS A 272 9.72 18.75 14.02
N LEU A 273 8.96 17.95 14.74
CA LEU A 273 7.59 17.56 14.42
C LEU A 273 6.74 17.90 15.64
N THR A 274 5.82 18.83 15.52
CA THR A 274 4.92 19.21 16.63
C THR A 274 3.72 18.28 16.71
N ASP A 275 3.04 18.26 17.85
CA ASP A 275 1.78 17.49 17.98
C ASP A 275 0.69 18.03 17.04
N ASP A 276 0.72 19.31 16.70
CA ASP A 276 -0.20 19.91 15.73
C ASP A 276 0.12 19.46 14.30
N ASP A 277 1.39 19.38 13.91
CA ASP A 277 1.78 18.81 12.60
C ASP A 277 1.31 17.37 12.45
N ILE A 278 1.44 16.57 13.51
CA ILE A 278 0.95 15.19 13.56
C ILE A 278 -0.56 15.15 13.36
N ARG A 279 -1.33 15.98 14.07
CA ARG A 279 -2.79 16.06 13.97
C ARG A 279 -3.25 16.49 12.59
N GLU A 280 -2.66 17.56 12.06
CA GLU A 280 -3.01 18.09 10.75
C GLU A 280 -2.62 17.12 9.63
N GLY A 281 -1.44 16.50 9.74
CA GLY A 281 -0.99 15.47 8.80
C GLY A 281 -1.94 14.29 8.77
N LEU A 282 -2.34 13.77 9.93
CA LEU A 282 -3.29 12.67 10.02
C LEU A 282 -4.68 13.05 9.46
N ALA A 283 -5.16 14.26 9.78
CA ALA A 283 -6.45 14.74 9.32
C ALA A 283 -6.52 15.03 7.81
N SER A 284 -5.38 15.28 7.18
CA SER A 284 -5.30 15.60 5.74
C SER A 284 -4.85 14.43 4.86
N VAL A 285 -4.53 13.27 5.44
CA VAL A 285 -4.06 12.12 4.66
C VAL A 285 -5.07 11.69 3.60
N ARG A 286 -4.57 11.31 2.42
CA ARG A 286 -5.33 10.71 1.34
C ARG A 286 -4.63 9.42 0.88
N TRP A 287 -5.38 8.32 0.83
CA TRP A 287 -4.86 7.05 0.36
C TRP A 287 -5.95 6.28 -0.38
N PRO A 288 -6.05 6.42 -1.71
CA PRO A 288 -7.11 5.82 -2.51
C PRO A 288 -7.14 4.29 -2.45
N GLY A 289 -8.32 3.73 -2.72
CA GLY A 289 -8.51 2.28 -2.87
C GLY A 289 -8.50 1.49 -1.57
N ARG A 290 -8.78 2.12 -0.43
CA ARG A 290 -8.93 1.46 0.88
C ARG A 290 -10.26 1.84 1.51
N PHE A 291 -11.32 1.10 1.19
CA PHE A 291 -12.71 1.41 1.51
C PHE A 291 -13.06 2.87 1.16
N ASP A 292 -12.71 3.24 -0.04
CA ASP A 292 -12.64 4.61 -0.53
C ASP A 292 -13.96 4.99 -1.20
N VAL A 293 -14.64 6.01 -0.66
CA VAL A 293 -15.92 6.51 -1.19
C VAL A 293 -15.65 7.41 -2.40
N ARG A 294 -16.07 6.95 -3.59
CA ARG A 294 -15.81 7.65 -4.86
C ARG A 294 -17.02 8.43 -5.37
N ARG A 295 -18.21 8.04 -4.97
CA ARG A 295 -19.46 8.67 -5.39
C ARG A 295 -20.51 8.49 -4.29
N SER A 296 -21.44 9.44 -4.16
CA SER A 296 -22.52 9.40 -3.15
C SER A 296 -23.86 8.84 -3.69
N ASP A 297 -24.16 9.02 -4.96
CA ASP A 297 -25.48 8.70 -5.56
C ASP A 297 -25.35 7.94 -6.90
N PRO A 298 -25.41 6.58 -6.94
CA PRO A 298 -25.37 5.68 -5.79
C PRO A 298 -24.05 5.76 -5.03
N LEU A 299 -24.08 5.32 -3.78
CA LEU A 299 -22.83 5.20 -3.02
C LEU A 299 -21.93 4.18 -3.71
N PHE A 300 -20.75 4.62 -4.15
CA PHE A 300 -19.76 3.78 -4.81
C PHE A 300 -18.48 3.74 -3.99
N ILE A 301 -18.11 2.56 -3.51
CA ILE A 301 -16.95 2.33 -2.64
C ILE A 301 -15.98 1.40 -3.36
N ILE A 302 -14.69 1.73 -3.32
CA ILE A 302 -13.61 0.91 -3.87
C ILE A 302 -12.71 0.43 -2.74
N ASP A 303 -12.45 -0.88 -2.69
CA ASP A 303 -11.48 -1.50 -1.79
C ASP A 303 -10.56 -2.45 -2.53
N GLY A 304 -9.25 -2.26 -2.38
CA GLY A 304 -8.22 -3.10 -3.01
C GLY A 304 -7.90 -4.39 -2.25
N GLY A 305 -8.72 -4.79 -1.29
CA GLY A 305 -8.54 -6.02 -0.52
C GLY A 305 -8.53 -7.27 -1.38
N HIS A 306 -7.50 -8.11 -1.23
CA HIS A 306 -7.26 -9.26 -2.09
C HIS A 306 -6.61 -10.45 -1.36
N ASN A 307 -6.58 -10.44 -0.03
CA ASN A 307 -6.14 -11.56 0.80
C ASN A 307 -7.11 -11.76 1.98
N PRO A 308 -7.07 -12.91 2.68
CA PRO A 308 -8.04 -13.24 3.73
C PRO A 308 -8.15 -12.19 4.85
N GLN A 309 -7.05 -11.62 5.31
CA GLN A 309 -7.07 -10.56 6.34
C GLN A 309 -7.73 -9.28 5.84
N CYS A 310 -7.45 -8.87 4.60
CA CYS A 310 -8.10 -7.71 3.99
C CYS A 310 -9.62 -7.92 3.87
N ILE A 311 -10.05 -9.15 3.54
CA ILE A 311 -11.48 -9.46 3.44
C ILE A 311 -12.16 -9.43 4.81
N GLN A 312 -11.51 -9.91 5.87
CA GLN A 312 -12.04 -9.76 7.23
C GLN A 312 -12.24 -8.27 7.60
N ALA A 313 -11.27 -7.43 7.27
CA ALA A 313 -11.38 -5.98 7.47
C ALA A 313 -12.51 -5.37 6.62
N LEU A 314 -12.64 -5.80 5.35
CA LEU A 314 -13.72 -5.37 4.46
C LEU A 314 -15.10 -5.74 5.01
N VAL A 315 -15.28 -6.98 5.48
CA VAL A 315 -16.52 -7.43 6.10
C VAL A 315 -16.87 -6.59 7.34
N LYS A 316 -15.88 -6.30 8.18
CA LYS A 316 -16.05 -5.42 9.33
C LYS A 316 -16.50 -4.02 8.89
N ASN A 317 -15.88 -3.46 7.85
CA ASN A 317 -16.28 -2.17 7.29
C ASN A 317 -17.71 -2.19 6.73
N ILE A 318 -18.12 -3.26 6.06
CA ILE A 318 -19.51 -3.41 5.59
C ILE A 318 -20.48 -3.36 6.78
N GLN A 319 -20.18 -4.07 7.86
CA GLN A 319 -21.02 -4.11 9.06
C GLN A 319 -21.10 -2.74 9.75
N ASP A 320 -19.99 -2.03 9.85
CA ASP A 320 -19.90 -0.76 10.58
C ASP A 320 -20.47 0.42 9.79
N TYR A 321 -20.21 0.48 8.47
CA TYR A 321 -20.55 1.65 7.65
C TYR A 321 -21.79 1.45 6.75
N LEU A 322 -22.19 0.19 6.49
CA LEU A 322 -23.28 -0.15 5.57
C LEU A 322 -24.30 -1.11 6.21
N PRO A 323 -24.68 -0.95 7.49
CA PRO A 323 -25.51 -1.91 8.19
C PRO A 323 -26.85 -2.14 7.48
N GLY A 324 -27.13 -3.42 7.14
CA GLY A 324 -28.39 -3.82 6.53
C GLY A 324 -28.61 -3.38 5.08
N ARG A 325 -27.62 -2.73 4.43
CA ARG A 325 -27.73 -2.31 3.02
C ARG A 325 -27.33 -3.46 2.10
N PRO A 326 -28.19 -3.90 1.16
CA PRO A 326 -27.82 -4.89 0.16
C PRO A 326 -26.86 -4.27 -0.86
N LEU A 327 -25.78 -4.99 -1.20
CA LEU A 327 -24.69 -4.48 -2.03
C LEU A 327 -24.75 -5.05 -3.45
N THR A 328 -24.67 -4.18 -4.46
CA THR A 328 -24.27 -4.56 -5.80
C THR A 328 -22.74 -4.68 -5.81
N ILE A 329 -22.24 -5.89 -5.97
CA ILE A 329 -20.80 -6.18 -5.93
C ILE A 329 -20.22 -6.14 -7.33
N LEU A 330 -19.29 -5.19 -7.57
CA LEU A 330 -18.46 -5.17 -8.78
C LEU A 330 -17.10 -5.77 -8.46
N THR A 331 -16.70 -6.85 -9.13
CA THR A 331 -15.51 -7.58 -8.69
C THR A 331 -14.73 -8.24 -9.82
N GLY A 332 -13.42 -8.35 -9.60
CA GLY A 332 -12.47 -9.09 -10.41
C GLY A 332 -11.28 -9.49 -9.55
N VAL A 333 -10.66 -10.63 -9.81
CA VAL A 333 -9.64 -11.21 -8.95
C VAL A 333 -8.50 -11.82 -9.78
N LEU A 334 -7.32 -11.95 -9.20
CA LEU A 334 -6.23 -12.72 -9.79
C LEU A 334 -6.43 -14.22 -9.50
N ALA A 335 -6.12 -15.07 -10.46
CA ALA A 335 -6.35 -16.50 -10.38
C ALA A 335 -5.53 -17.23 -9.29
N ASP A 336 -4.40 -16.62 -8.88
CA ASP A 336 -3.50 -17.12 -7.84
C ASP A 336 -3.92 -16.76 -6.40
N LYS A 337 -5.05 -16.05 -6.23
CA LYS A 337 -5.55 -15.67 -4.89
C LYS A 337 -6.57 -16.67 -4.36
N ASP A 338 -6.69 -16.74 -3.03
CA ASP A 338 -7.75 -17.54 -2.38
C ASP A 338 -9.11 -16.84 -2.49
N TYR A 339 -9.61 -16.78 -3.72
CA TYR A 339 -10.91 -16.16 -3.99
C TYR A 339 -12.09 -16.94 -3.37
N ASN A 340 -11.92 -18.23 -3.06
CA ASN A 340 -12.91 -18.99 -2.30
C ASN A 340 -13.19 -18.36 -0.93
N CYS A 341 -12.14 -18.13 -0.16
CA CYS A 341 -12.25 -17.47 1.14
C CYS A 341 -12.82 -16.06 0.98
N MET A 342 -12.37 -15.30 -0.03
CA MET A 342 -12.79 -13.93 -0.26
C MET A 342 -14.31 -13.83 -0.49
N TYR A 343 -14.87 -14.59 -1.43
CA TYR A 343 -16.28 -14.46 -1.80
C TYR A 343 -17.24 -15.06 -0.78
N ARG A 344 -16.89 -16.16 -0.11
CA ARG A 344 -17.71 -16.74 0.96
C ARG A 344 -17.97 -15.79 2.12
N ASN A 345 -17.01 -14.92 2.43
CA ASN A 345 -17.13 -13.95 3.51
C ASN A 345 -17.98 -12.73 3.13
N VAL A 346 -18.02 -12.34 1.85
CA VAL A 346 -18.77 -11.15 1.37
C VAL A 346 -20.14 -11.50 0.83
N GLU A 347 -20.35 -12.75 0.35
CA GLU A 347 -21.62 -13.21 -0.23
C GLU A 347 -22.87 -12.88 0.60
N PRO A 348 -22.88 -13.01 1.96
CA PRO A 348 -24.06 -12.71 2.75
C PRO A 348 -24.59 -11.28 2.60
N TYR A 349 -23.75 -10.35 2.21
CA TYR A 349 -24.07 -8.93 2.03
C TYR A 349 -24.43 -8.59 0.58
N ALA A 350 -24.14 -9.49 -0.37
CA ALA A 350 -24.36 -9.26 -1.78
C ALA A 350 -25.85 -9.39 -2.15
N LYS A 351 -26.36 -8.39 -2.87
CA LYS A 351 -27.61 -8.48 -3.64
C LYS A 351 -27.38 -9.23 -4.94
N GLU A 352 -26.28 -8.96 -5.59
CA GLU A 352 -25.86 -9.51 -6.88
C GLU A 352 -24.34 -9.33 -7.07
N PHE A 353 -23.79 -10.03 -8.07
CA PHE A 353 -22.39 -9.87 -8.49
C PHE A 353 -22.32 -9.45 -9.96
N ILE A 354 -21.44 -8.49 -10.24
CA ILE A 354 -21.03 -8.10 -11.58
C ILE A 354 -19.54 -8.38 -11.67
N THR A 355 -19.13 -9.26 -12.57
CA THR A 355 -17.75 -9.69 -12.70
C THR A 355 -17.06 -9.01 -13.87
N ILE A 356 -15.80 -8.62 -13.68
CA ILE A 356 -14.93 -8.02 -14.66
C ILE A 356 -13.57 -8.71 -14.67
N THR A 357 -12.80 -8.57 -15.75
CA THR A 357 -11.42 -9.09 -15.82
C THR A 357 -10.45 -7.96 -15.52
N PRO A 358 -9.67 -8.01 -14.41
CA PRO A 358 -8.63 -7.02 -14.14
C PRO A 358 -7.57 -6.95 -15.25
N GLY A 359 -7.05 -5.78 -15.56
CA GLY A 359 -5.99 -5.56 -16.55
C GLY A 359 -4.63 -6.14 -16.15
N ASN A 360 -4.56 -7.45 -15.89
CA ASN A 360 -3.35 -8.16 -15.44
C ASN A 360 -3.29 -9.56 -16.08
N PRO A 361 -2.12 -10.04 -16.56
CA PRO A 361 -1.99 -11.39 -17.17
C PRO A 361 -2.39 -12.56 -16.27
N ARG A 362 -2.38 -12.36 -14.94
CA ARG A 362 -2.79 -13.37 -13.95
C ARG A 362 -4.27 -13.28 -13.58
N ALA A 363 -5.05 -12.41 -14.24
CA ALA A 363 -6.45 -12.22 -13.91
C ALA A 363 -7.28 -13.48 -14.18
N LEU A 364 -8.22 -13.78 -13.29
CA LEU A 364 -9.29 -14.72 -13.58
C LEU A 364 -10.28 -14.03 -14.52
N ASN A 365 -10.67 -14.73 -15.59
CA ASN A 365 -11.61 -14.21 -16.57
C ASN A 365 -12.99 -13.95 -15.93
N ALA A 366 -13.69 -12.90 -16.38
CA ALA A 366 -14.99 -12.50 -15.84
C ALA A 366 -16.05 -13.62 -15.92
N GLN A 367 -16.06 -14.38 -17.03
CA GLN A 367 -17.01 -15.48 -17.22
C GLN A 367 -16.71 -16.65 -16.26
N ASP A 368 -15.44 -17.00 -16.05
CA ASP A 368 -15.02 -18.06 -15.15
C ASP A 368 -15.36 -17.69 -13.69
N LEU A 369 -15.11 -16.42 -13.33
CA LEU A 369 -15.50 -15.89 -12.03
C LEU A 369 -17.02 -15.89 -11.84
N ALA A 370 -17.80 -15.51 -12.86
CA ALA A 370 -19.25 -15.55 -12.82
C ALA A 370 -19.77 -16.98 -12.65
N ALA A 371 -19.20 -17.94 -13.37
CA ALA A 371 -19.54 -19.36 -13.22
C ALA A 371 -19.30 -19.85 -11.79
N TYR A 372 -18.17 -19.47 -11.20
CA TYR A 372 -17.86 -19.78 -9.80
C TYR A 372 -18.87 -19.15 -8.83
N LEU A 373 -19.18 -17.85 -8.99
CA LEU A 373 -20.08 -17.12 -8.07
C LEU A 373 -21.54 -17.57 -8.16
N SER A 374 -21.95 -18.19 -9.28
CA SER A 374 -23.31 -18.71 -9.46
C SER A 374 -23.71 -19.76 -8.43
N GLN A 375 -22.73 -20.45 -7.80
CA GLN A 375 -22.98 -21.40 -6.72
C GLN A 375 -23.64 -20.79 -5.48
N PHE A 376 -23.55 -19.47 -5.30
CA PHE A 376 -24.12 -18.78 -4.15
C PHE A 376 -25.63 -18.44 -4.34
N GLY A 377 -26.21 -18.77 -5.50
CA GLY A 377 -27.64 -18.54 -5.77
C GLY A 377 -28.05 -17.07 -5.88
N LYS A 378 -27.09 -16.17 -6.06
CA LYS A 378 -27.31 -14.75 -6.34
C LYS A 378 -27.28 -14.48 -7.84
N PRO A 379 -27.96 -13.43 -8.35
CA PRO A 379 -27.74 -12.98 -9.72
C PRO A 379 -26.27 -12.67 -9.99
N VAL A 380 -25.75 -13.13 -11.12
CA VAL A 380 -24.37 -12.87 -11.53
C VAL A 380 -24.35 -12.46 -13.00
N THR A 381 -23.67 -11.36 -13.32
CA THR A 381 -23.51 -10.87 -14.70
C THR A 381 -22.02 -10.67 -14.98
N ALA A 382 -21.51 -11.31 -16.03
CA ALA A 382 -20.15 -11.10 -16.50
C ALA A 382 -20.11 -9.97 -17.53
N CYS A 383 -19.16 -9.06 -17.40
CA CYS A 383 -18.90 -7.99 -18.34
C CYS A 383 -17.52 -8.13 -18.95
N ASP A 384 -17.43 -8.05 -20.29
CA ASP A 384 -16.15 -8.15 -21.01
C ASP A 384 -15.31 -6.88 -20.87
N GLN A 385 -15.97 -5.72 -20.74
CA GLN A 385 -15.33 -4.43 -20.56
C GLN A 385 -15.59 -3.90 -19.14
N VAL A 386 -14.55 -3.41 -18.48
CA VAL A 386 -14.66 -2.85 -17.12
C VAL A 386 -15.64 -1.67 -17.08
N ALA A 387 -15.61 -0.80 -18.07
CA ALA A 387 -16.53 0.35 -18.18
C ALA A 387 -18.01 -0.06 -18.23
N ASP A 388 -18.34 -1.17 -18.93
CA ASP A 388 -19.70 -1.70 -18.97
C ASP A 388 -20.11 -2.26 -17.60
N GLY A 389 -19.19 -2.94 -16.90
CA GLY A 389 -19.41 -3.43 -15.53
C GLY A 389 -19.69 -2.28 -14.55
N VAL A 390 -18.94 -1.19 -14.64
CA VAL A 390 -19.15 0.02 -13.82
C VAL A 390 -20.52 0.64 -14.08
N ARG A 391 -20.88 0.85 -15.35
CA ARG A 391 -22.17 1.41 -15.74
C ARG A 391 -23.32 0.53 -15.24
N LEU A 392 -23.26 -0.78 -15.46
CA LEU A 392 -24.26 -1.73 -15.03
C LEU A 392 -24.41 -1.75 -13.50
N ALA A 393 -23.30 -1.69 -12.77
CA ALA A 393 -23.30 -1.66 -11.32
C ALA A 393 -24.02 -0.42 -10.78
N VAL A 394 -23.74 0.75 -11.36
CA VAL A 394 -24.40 2.01 -11.00
C VAL A 394 -25.90 1.96 -11.33
N GLU A 395 -26.27 1.44 -12.51
CA GLU A 395 -27.67 1.29 -12.93
C GLU A 395 -28.46 0.35 -12.01
N HIS A 396 -27.89 -0.84 -11.70
CA HIS A 396 -28.56 -1.83 -10.86
C HIS A 396 -28.63 -1.42 -9.38
N ALA A 397 -27.66 -0.67 -8.89
CA ALA A 397 -27.72 -0.11 -7.54
C ALA A 397 -28.86 0.92 -7.43
N GLY A 398 -29.10 1.70 -8.48
CA GLY A 398 -30.05 2.81 -8.45
C GLY A 398 -29.59 3.92 -7.50
N LYS A 399 -30.34 5.03 -7.45
CA LYS A 399 -29.91 6.25 -6.75
C LYS A 399 -29.53 6.05 -5.28
N ASP A 400 -30.32 5.27 -4.54
CA ASP A 400 -30.14 5.07 -3.09
C ASP A 400 -29.34 3.79 -2.76
N GLY A 401 -28.85 3.07 -3.78
CA GLY A 401 -28.14 1.82 -3.64
C GLY A 401 -26.68 1.98 -3.26
N VAL A 402 -26.02 0.84 -3.13
CA VAL A 402 -24.57 0.77 -2.85
C VAL A 402 -23.89 -0.15 -3.84
N VAL A 403 -22.86 0.36 -4.49
CA VAL A 403 -21.88 -0.44 -5.22
C VAL A 403 -20.64 -0.59 -4.34
N LEU A 404 -20.26 -1.84 -4.11
CA LEU A 404 -18.96 -2.16 -3.49
C LEU A 404 -18.07 -2.84 -4.53
N CYS A 405 -16.97 -2.20 -4.84
CA CYS A 405 -15.96 -2.74 -5.74
C CYS A 405 -14.78 -3.29 -4.94
N TYR A 406 -14.41 -4.58 -5.12
CA TYR A 406 -13.26 -5.18 -4.46
C TYR A 406 -12.70 -6.38 -5.24
N GLY A 407 -11.51 -6.87 -4.83
CA GLY A 407 -10.90 -8.11 -5.31
C GLY A 407 -9.49 -7.94 -5.88
N SER A 408 -9.18 -6.80 -6.50
CA SER A 408 -7.83 -6.53 -7.03
C SER A 408 -7.55 -5.04 -7.13
N LEU A 409 -6.32 -4.64 -6.81
CA LEU A 409 -5.83 -3.27 -7.06
C LEU A 409 -5.72 -2.95 -8.57
N TYR A 410 -5.48 -3.96 -9.40
CA TYR A 410 -5.23 -3.79 -10.84
C TYR A 410 -6.45 -3.38 -11.68
N MET A 411 -7.65 -3.38 -11.11
CA MET A 411 -8.86 -2.91 -11.80
C MET A 411 -9.24 -1.47 -11.43
N ILE A 412 -8.63 -0.88 -10.40
CA ILE A 412 -9.05 0.42 -9.86
C ILE A 412 -8.94 1.53 -10.91
N GLY A 413 -7.84 1.57 -11.66
CA GLY A 413 -7.64 2.58 -12.70
C GLY A 413 -8.73 2.56 -13.80
N GLU A 414 -9.11 1.37 -14.27
CA GLU A 414 -10.16 1.22 -15.28
C GLU A 414 -11.56 1.55 -14.72
N ILE A 415 -11.79 1.22 -13.43
CA ILE A 415 -13.03 1.59 -12.73
C ILE A 415 -13.15 3.10 -12.58
N GLU A 416 -12.08 3.79 -12.18
CA GLU A 416 -12.04 5.25 -12.11
C GLU A 416 -12.32 5.90 -13.46
N ALA A 417 -11.72 5.35 -14.53
CA ALA A 417 -11.98 5.81 -15.90
C ALA A 417 -13.44 5.57 -16.31
N GLY A 418 -14.04 4.45 -15.91
CA GLY A 418 -15.46 4.16 -16.13
C GLY A 418 -16.38 5.09 -15.35
N LEU A 419 -16.07 5.38 -14.08
CA LEU A 419 -16.85 6.33 -13.28
C LEU A 419 -16.79 7.76 -13.82
N ALA A 420 -15.66 8.17 -14.37
CA ALA A 420 -15.50 9.50 -14.96
C ALA A 420 -16.35 9.72 -16.24
N GLN A 421 -16.93 8.66 -16.82
CA GLN A 421 -17.79 8.71 -17.99
C GLN A 421 -19.30 8.78 -17.64
N LEU A 422 -19.64 8.65 -16.34
CA LEU A 422 -21.00 8.69 -15.81
C LEU A 422 -21.33 10.04 -15.14
#